data_db646eb36409aab5c6a91b7ea4f5896a
#
_entry.id   db646eb36409aab5c6a91b7ea4f5896a
#
_cell.length_a   1.000
_cell.length_b   1.000
_cell.length_c   1.000
_cell.angle_alpha   90.00
_cell.angle_beta   90.00
_cell.angle_gamma   90.00
#
_symmetry.space_group_name_H-M   'P 1'
#
loop_
_entity.id
_entity.type
_entity.pdbx_description
1 polymer ?
#
loop_
_entity_poly.entity_id
_entity_poly.type
_entity_poly.pdbx_seq_one_letter_code
_entity_poly.pdbx_strand_id
1 'polypeptide(L)'
;MCIRDRVGTLPTLSTQFLEGPNWMTPENRYAGLENSVMESRGELVNVDLWREEHYSHDFDGIAPESACTSVQLHLQVKPSMFASAWNASQAIAGAQVALSANSPLFLGHRLWHESRIPVFTQSVDTRTKELINQGVRPRVWFGESWITSVFDLFEENVSYFSPLLPEGRAEAGKPEMLGDSPGLHYLNLQNGTIWRWNRPIYDPNGPLSHIRIENRILPAGPTIKDTVADAAFYYGCVKTLAEQTRPVWSRLSFENARENFIQGARHGLTANLHWPTLGTIPVTELVENHLLPIADEGLRALHVGKACREEYLGIIEGRVRTRQNGAMWQLNALNKLAPATTPESPVRKKALKELMRHYLKNQESGAPVYTWSLDIL
;
A
#
# COMPACT_ATOMS: atom_id res chain seq x y z
N MET A 1 17.80 -10.25 20.15
CA MET A 1 16.53 -9.51 20.02
C MET A 1 16.55 -8.79 18.69
N CYS A 2 15.70 -9.17 17.73
CA CYS A 2 15.65 -8.45 16.45
C CYS A 2 14.80 -7.19 16.67
N ILE A 3 15.44 -6.03 16.69
CA ILE A 3 14.74 -4.74 16.63
C ILE A 3 14.33 -4.56 15.16
N ARG A 4 13.03 -4.48 14.90
CA ARG A 4 12.48 -4.18 13.59
C ARG A 4 11.79 -2.84 13.67
N ASP A 5 12.43 -1.83 13.12
CA ASP A 5 11.87 -0.50 13.02
C ASP A 5 10.81 -0.46 11.90
N ARG A 6 9.80 0.38 12.06
CA ARG A 6 8.65 0.47 11.16
C ARG A 6 8.52 1.89 10.64
N VAL A 7 8.75 2.04 9.36
CA VAL A 7 8.57 3.29 8.62
C VAL A 7 8.30 2.92 7.16
N GLY A 8 7.46 3.66 6.46
CA GLY A 8 7.11 3.34 5.07
C GLY A 8 8.30 3.44 4.11
N THR A 9 9.07 4.52 4.24
CA THR A 9 10.39 4.71 3.60
C THR A 9 11.34 5.30 4.63
N LEU A 10 12.61 4.84 4.67
CA LEU A 10 13.57 5.33 5.65
C LEU A 10 14.05 6.75 5.29
N PRO A 11 13.76 7.79 6.09
CA PRO A 11 14.13 9.17 5.77
C PRO A 11 15.62 9.44 5.60
N THR A 12 16.46 8.61 6.23
CA THR A 12 17.93 8.72 6.15
C THR A 12 18.55 7.88 5.05
N LEU A 13 17.73 7.16 4.26
CA LEU A 13 18.22 6.40 3.12
C LEU A 13 18.88 7.34 2.10
N SER A 14 19.97 6.90 1.49
CA SER A 14 20.63 7.61 0.41
C SER A 14 20.88 6.67 -0.77
N THR A 15 21.01 7.23 -1.96
CA THR A 15 21.13 6.50 -3.23
C THR A 15 22.24 5.44 -3.21
N GLN A 16 23.36 5.71 -2.55
CA GLN A 16 24.47 4.76 -2.41
C GLN A 16 24.10 3.38 -1.81
N PHE A 17 22.98 3.30 -1.06
CA PHE A 17 22.48 2.05 -0.50
C PHE A 17 21.54 1.31 -1.45
N LEU A 18 21.12 1.93 -2.52
CA LEU A 18 20.27 1.37 -3.56
C LEU A 18 21.06 1.04 -4.84
N GLU A 19 22.33 1.39 -4.87
CA GLU A 19 23.27 1.09 -5.96
C GLU A 19 24.22 -0.01 -5.55
N GLY A 20 24.56 -0.90 -6.50
CA GLY A 20 25.49 -2.01 -6.27
C GLY A 20 24.79 -3.28 -5.71
N PRO A 21 25.56 -4.36 -5.47
CA PRO A 21 25.00 -5.70 -5.29
C PRO A 21 24.47 -6.01 -3.87
N ASN A 22 24.65 -5.13 -2.90
CA ASN A 22 24.44 -5.46 -1.48
C ASN A 22 23.09 -5.04 -0.89
N TRP A 23 22.18 -4.50 -1.69
CA TRP A 23 20.86 -4.08 -1.22
C TRP A 23 19.85 -5.23 -1.15
N MET A 24 20.10 -6.31 -1.92
CA MET A 24 19.17 -7.43 -2.09
C MET A 24 19.54 -8.60 -1.19
N THR A 25 18.54 -9.29 -0.64
CA THR A 25 18.72 -10.59 0.01
C THR A 25 19.29 -11.58 -1.02
N PRO A 26 20.36 -12.34 -0.70
CA PRO A 26 21.05 -13.20 -1.65
C PRO A 26 20.29 -14.51 -1.92
N GLU A 27 19.09 -14.39 -2.47
CA GLU A 27 18.24 -15.49 -2.92
C GLU A 27 18.00 -15.41 -4.43
N ASN A 28 18.14 -16.53 -5.13
CA ASN A 28 17.99 -16.62 -6.59
C ASN A 28 16.68 -16.05 -7.12
N ARG A 29 15.59 -16.17 -6.34
CA ARG A 29 14.27 -15.65 -6.73
C ARG A 29 14.25 -14.12 -6.92
N TYR A 30 14.98 -13.38 -6.10
CA TYR A 30 15.04 -11.92 -6.20
C TYR A 30 15.91 -11.48 -7.37
N ALA A 31 17.07 -12.11 -7.55
CA ALA A 31 17.90 -11.87 -8.72
C ALA A 31 17.18 -12.25 -10.03
N GLY A 32 16.45 -13.36 -10.04
CA GLY A 32 15.63 -13.76 -11.18
C GLY A 32 14.52 -12.77 -11.49
N LEU A 33 13.86 -12.20 -10.47
CA LEU A 33 12.83 -11.17 -10.65
C LEU A 33 13.43 -9.89 -11.22
N GLU A 34 14.53 -9.40 -10.63
CA GLU A 34 15.21 -8.20 -11.12
C GLU A 34 15.62 -8.34 -12.57
N ASN A 35 16.32 -9.42 -12.92
CA ASN A 35 16.73 -9.69 -14.30
C ASN A 35 15.54 -9.70 -15.25
N SER A 36 14.43 -10.38 -14.89
CA SER A 36 13.25 -10.46 -15.73
C SER A 36 12.55 -9.11 -15.91
N VAL A 37 12.52 -8.27 -14.88
CA VAL A 37 11.98 -6.89 -14.98
C VAL A 37 12.85 -6.05 -15.90
N MET A 38 14.18 -6.08 -15.71
CA MET A 38 15.12 -5.28 -16.48
C MET A 38 15.18 -5.74 -17.95
N GLU A 39 15.17 -7.04 -18.23
CA GLU A 39 15.10 -7.58 -19.59
C GLU A 39 13.80 -7.18 -20.29
N SER A 40 12.66 -7.26 -19.59
CA SER A 40 11.37 -6.84 -20.17
C SER A 40 11.31 -5.36 -20.45
N ARG A 41 11.92 -4.53 -19.60
CA ARG A 41 11.95 -3.09 -19.75
C ARG A 41 12.93 -2.62 -20.81
N GLY A 42 14.14 -3.18 -20.84
CA GLY A 42 15.21 -2.80 -21.77
C GLY A 42 15.78 -1.40 -21.55
N GLU A 43 15.38 -0.68 -20.51
CA GLU A 43 15.77 0.69 -20.15
C GLU A 43 16.03 0.77 -18.64
N LEU A 44 16.76 1.79 -18.19
CA LEU A 44 16.93 2.09 -16.77
C LEU A 44 15.58 2.37 -16.10
N VAL A 45 15.48 2.06 -14.83
CA VAL A 45 14.30 2.36 -14.01
C VAL A 45 14.34 3.83 -13.62
N ASN A 46 13.52 4.64 -14.24
CA ASN A 46 13.38 6.05 -13.88
C ASN A 46 12.36 6.21 -12.75
N VAL A 47 12.79 6.77 -11.61
CA VAL A 47 11.91 7.19 -10.51
C VAL A 47 11.82 8.70 -10.53
N ASP A 48 10.65 9.23 -10.91
CA ASP A 48 10.39 10.66 -11.06
C ASP A 48 9.15 11.05 -10.26
N LEU A 49 9.33 11.87 -9.23
CA LEU A 49 8.30 12.25 -8.28
C LEU A 49 8.28 13.76 -8.04
N TRP A 50 7.08 14.34 -8.14
CA TRP A 50 6.81 15.76 -7.90
C TRP A 50 5.78 15.97 -6.78
N ARG A 51 6.11 16.85 -5.83
CA ARG A 51 5.17 17.46 -4.89
C ARG A 51 5.71 18.80 -4.37
N GLU A 52 6.19 18.89 -3.12
CA GLU A 52 6.87 20.08 -2.59
C GLU A 52 8.28 20.21 -3.18
N GLU A 53 8.92 19.09 -3.35
CA GLU A 53 10.23 18.96 -3.97
C GLU A 53 10.12 17.99 -5.15
N HIS A 54 11.13 18.02 -6.02
CA HIS A 54 11.25 17.11 -7.15
C HIS A 54 12.40 16.14 -6.90
N TYR A 55 12.14 14.86 -7.11
CA TYR A 55 13.17 13.82 -7.17
C TYR A 55 13.08 13.11 -8.51
N SER A 56 14.20 13.00 -9.21
CA SER A 56 14.33 12.21 -10.45
C SER A 56 15.68 11.52 -10.48
N HIS A 57 15.70 10.20 -10.68
CA HIS A 57 16.93 9.42 -10.79
C HIS A 57 16.69 8.14 -11.60
N ASP A 58 17.69 7.74 -12.37
CA ASP A 58 17.71 6.51 -13.14
C ASP A 58 18.51 5.43 -12.39
N PHE A 59 17.87 4.31 -12.10
CA PHE A 59 18.48 3.16 -11.44
C PHE A 59 18.74 2.01 -12.43
N ASP A 60 19.79 1.27 -12.21
CA ASP A 60 20.19 0.10 -13.00
C ASP A 60 19.47 -1.20 -12.58
N GLY A 61 18.54 -1.10 -11.64
CA GLY A 61 17.76 -2.23 -11.11
C GLY A 61 16.50 -1.79 -10.39
N ILE A 62 15.83 -2.74 -9.74
CA ILE A 62 14.57 -2.54 -9.01
C ILE A 62 14.79 -2.15 -7.54
N ALA A 63 16.00 -1.78 -7.16
CA ALA A 63 16.37 -1.43 -5.78
C ALA A 63 15.44 -0.45 -5.06
N PRO A 64 14.87 0.60 -5.71
CA PRO A 64 13.94 1.51 -5.03
C PRO A 64 12.69 0.82 -4.46
N GLU A 65 12.27 -0.32 -5.03
CA GLU A 65 11.18 -1.13 -4.49
C GLU A 65 11.49 -1.62 -3.07
N SER A 66 12.73 -2.05 -2.82
CA SER A 66 13.16 -2.56 -1.51
C SER A 66 13.14 -1.51 -0.39
N ALA A 67 13.12 -0.22 -0.74
CA ALA A 67 12.95 0.87 0.19
C ALA A 67 11.48 1.05 0.66
N CYS A 68 10.54 0.37 0.01
CA CYS A 68 9.09 0.47 0.26
C CYS A 68 8.62 -0.56 1.29
N THR A 69 8.61 -0.20 2.57
CA THR A 69 8.17 -1.09 3.66
C THR A 69 6.66 -1.02 3.85
N SER A 70 5.99 -2.17 3.89
CA SER A 70 4.54 -2.25 3.95
C SER A 70 4.03 -3.28 4.95
N VAL A 71 2.73 -3.19 5.26
CA VAL A 71 1.96 -4.22 5.93
C VAL A 71 0.93 -4.76 4.95
N GLN A 72 0.79 -6.07 4.90
CA GLN A 72 -0.20 -6.73 4.06
C GLN A 72 -1.27 -7.37 4.95
N LEU A 73 -2.53 -7.00 4.71
CA LEU A 73 -3.66 -7.60 5.39
C LEU A 73 -4.32 -8.64 4.48
N HIS A 74 -4.57 -9.82 5.00
CA HIS A 74 -5.23 -10.89 4.28
C HIS A 74 -6.66 -11.08 4.79
N LEU A 75 -7.63 -10.99 3.89
CA LEU A 75 -9.04 -11.20 4.16
C LEU A 75 -9.53 -12.43 3.39
N GLN A 76 -9.66 -13.55 4.09
CA GLN A 76 -10.29 -14.75 3.54
C GLN A 76 -11.80 -14.56 3.46
N VAL A 77 -12.38 -14.84 2.30
CA VAL A 77 -13.81 -14.69 2.05
C VAL A 77 -14.36 -15.89 1.29
N LYS A 78 -15.67 -16.11 1.41
CA LYS A 78 -16.35 -17.12 0.57
C LYS A 78 -16.27 -16.68 -0.90
N PRO A 79 -16.12 -17.60 -1.86
CA PRO A 79 -16.07 -17.26 -3.29
C PRO A 79 -17.24 -16.36 -3.75
N SER A 80 -18.46 -16.61 -3.26
CA SER A 80 -19.65 -15.81 -3.56
C SER A 80 -19.61 -14.37 -3.03
N MET A 81 -18.74 -14.08 -2.06
CA MET A 81 -18.58 -12.74 -1.46
C MET A 81 -17.33 -12.02 -1.94
N PHE A 82 -16.50 -12.69 -2.77
CA PHE A 82 -15.21 -12.14 -3.14
C PHE A 82 -15.33 -10.79 -3.87
N ALA A 83 -16.18 -10.72 -4.88
CA ALA A 83 -16.38 -9.49 -5.65
C ALA A 83 -16.83 -8.32 -4.76
N SER A 84 -17.81 -8.55 -3.89
CA SER A 84 -18.30 -7.52 -2.97
C SER A 84 -17.22 -7.05 -1.99
N ALA A 85 -16.44 -7.96 -1.42
CA ALA A 85 -15.36 -7.62 -0.51
C ALA A 85 -14.21 -6.88 -1.21
N TRP A 86 -13.86 -7.29 -2.43
CA TRP A 86 -12.84 -6.64 -3.24
C TRP A 86 -13.29 -5.22 -3.66
N ASN A 87 -14.51 -5.08 -4.15
CA ASN A 87 -15.06 -3.77 -4.51
C ASN A 87 -15.14 -2.82 -3.30
N ALA A 88 -15.52 -3.34 -2.13
CA ALA A 88 -15.50 -2.57 -0.89
C ALA A 88 -14.07 -2.12 -0.53
N SER A 89 -13.07 -3.01 -0.66
CA SER A 89 -11.66 -2.70 -0.42
C SER A 89 -11.15 -1.60 -1.35
N GLN A 90 -11.53 -1.62 -2.63
CA GLN A 90 -11.19 -0.58 -3.59
C GLN A 90 -11.87 0.75 -3.27
N ALA A 91 -13.15 0.72 -2.87
CA ALA A 91 -13.90 1.93 -2.56
C ALA A 91 -13.30 2.74 -1.40
N ILE A 92 -12.76 2.07 -0.37
CA ILE A 92 -12.15 2.74 0.80
C ILE A 92 -10.64 2.98 0.67
N ALA A 93 -10.01 2.53 -0.41
CA ALA A 93 -8.56 2.55 -0.58
C ALA A 93 -7.96 3.96 -0.39
N GLY A 94 -8.63 4.99 -0.90
CA GLY A 94 -8.20 6.38 -0.74
C GLY A 94 -8.20 6.85 0.71
N ALA A 95 -9.26 6.54 1.46
CA ALA A 95 -9.32 6.86 2.88
C ALA A 95 -8.29 6.05 3.68
N GLN A 96 -8.13 4.77 3.36
CA GLN A 96 -7.17 3.87 4.01
C GLN A 96 -5.74 4.39 3.88
N VAL A 97 -5.28 4.71 2.66
CA VAL A 97 -3.93 5.22 2.44
C VAL A 97 -3.72 6.61 3.05
N ALA A 98 -4.74 7.47 3.01
CA ALA A 98 -4.65 8.81 3.60
C ALA A 98 -4.46 8.78 5.12
N LEU A 99 -5.19 7.89 5.81
CA LEU A 99 -5.11 7.71 7.26
C LEU A 99 -3.77 7.13 7.73
N SER A 100 -3.23 6.18 6.96
CA SER A 100 -2.06 5.39 7.34
C SER A 100 -0.74 5.92 6.81
N ALA A 101 -0.74 6.96 5.96
CA ALA A 101 0.45 7.49 5.28
C ALA A 101 1.64 7.68 6.25
N ASN A 102 2.79 7.08 5.90
CA ASN A 102 3.99 7.05 6.73
C ASN A 102 5.31 7.04 5.91
N SER A 103 5.27 7.56 4.66
CA SER A 103 6.43 7.63 3.78
C SER A 103 6.57 8.97 3.05
N PRO A 104 6.59 10.13 3.79
CA PRO A 104 6.61 11.44 3.14
C PRO A 104 8.00 11.85 2.65
N LEU A 105 9.02 11.10 3.03
CA LEU A 105 10.42 11.39 2.75
C LEU A 105 11.06 10.21 2.01
N PHE A 106 11.51 10.45 0.79
CA PHE A 106 12.26 9.46 0.01
C PHE A 106 13.59 10.07 -0.43
N LEU A 107 14.69 9.42 -0.10
CA LEU A 107 16.07 9.87 -0.37
C LEU A 107 16.31 11.36 0.01
N GLY A 108 15.73 11.77 1.14
CA GLY A 108 15.87 13.12 1.69
C GLY A 108 14.89 14.17 1.15
N HIS A 109 14.08 13.85 0.13
CA HIS A 109 13.12 14.75 -0.52
C HIS A 109 11.73 14.66 0.13
N ARG A 110 11.06 15.83 0.26
CA ARG A 110 9.64 15.93 0.66
C ARG A 110 8.76 15.66 -0.54
N LEU A 111 8.13 14.49 -0.56
CA LEU A 111 7.33 14.03 -1.70
C LEU A 111 5.88 13.75 -1.28
N TRP A 112 5.22 12.74 -1.84
CA TRP A 112 3.86 12.41 -1.47
C TRP A 112 3.81 11.98 0.00
N HIS A 113 2.68 12.16 0.69
CA HIS A 113 2.54 11.68 2.07
C HIS A 113 2.74 10.16 2.15
N GLU A 114 2.39 9.44 1.09
CA GLU A 114 2.69 8.04 0.91
C GLU A 114 3.49 7.83 -0.40
N SER A 115 4.77 8.26 -0.39
CA SER A 115 5.69 8.15 -1.54
C SER A 115 5.95 6.70 -1.95
N ARG A 116 5.73 5.73 -1.07
CA ARG A 116 5.83 4.31 -1.38
C ARG A 116 4.95 3.92 -2.58
N ILE A 117 3.77 4.54 -2.71
CA ILE A 117 2.85 4.24 -3.82
C ILE A 117 3.48 4.52 -5.18
N PRO A 118 3.90 5.76 -5.52
CA PRO A 118 4.53 6.03 -6.81
C PRO A 118 5.93 5.42 -6.96
N VAL A 119 6.74 5.30 -5.88
CA VAL A 119 8.04 4.65 -5.93
C VAL A 119 7.89 3.20 -6.34
N PHE A 120 7.03 2.43 -5.66
CA PHE A 120 6.78 1.03 -5.99
C PHE A 120 6.26 0.86 -7.42
N THR A 121 5.32 1.71 -7.83
CA THR A 121 4.74 1.66 -9.18
C THR A 121 5.79 1.83 -10.27
N GLN A 122 6.75 2.75 -10.07
CA GLN A 122 7.78 3.05 -11.07
C GLN A 122 8.96 2.05 -11.02
N SER A 123 9.28 1.53 -9.84
CA SER A 123 10.45 0.65 -9.64
C SER A 123 10.35 -0.71 -10.33
N VAL A 124 9.14 -1.26 -10.46
CA VAL A 124 8.91 -2.58 -11.08
C VAL A 124 8.08 -2.50 -12.36
N ASP A 125 8.06 -1.32 -12.99
CA ASP A 125 7.38 -1.10 -14.26
C ASP A 125 8.20 -1.70 -15.41
N THR A 126 7.64 -2.72 -16.06
CA THR A 126 8.27 -3.41 -17.19
C THR A 126 8.06 -2.72 -18.54
N ARG A 127 7.40 -1.55 -18.57
CA ARG A 127 7.07 -0.83 -19.79
C ARG A 127 8.15 0.19 -20.13
N THR A 128 8.49 0.26 -21.41
CA THR A 128 9.22 1.41 -21.98
C THR A 128 8.30 2.63 -22.07
N LYS A 129 8.86 3.81 -22.28
CA LYS A 129 8.08 5.04 -22.55
C LYS A 129 7.12 4.87 -23.74
N GLU A 130 7.52 4.10 -24.75
CA GLU A 130 6.69 3.81 -25.90
C GLU A 130 5.47 2.96 -25.52
N LEU A 131 5.65 1.88 -24.76
CA LEU A 131 4.56 1.02 -24.29
C LEU A 131 3.59 1.78 -23.37
N ILE A 132 4.10 2.70 -22.56
CA ILE A 132 3.25 3.59 -21.73
C ILE A 132 2.36 4.45 -22.64
N ASN A 133 2.94 5.06 -23.68
CA ASN A 133 2.21 5.89 -24.64
C ASN A 133 1.19 5.09 -25.45
N GLN A 134 1.42 3.80 -25.68
CA GLN A 134 0.49 2.88 -26.32
C GLN A 134 -0.64 2.39 -25.37
N GLY A 135 -0.62 2.79 -24.11
CA GLY A 135 -1.65 2.42 -23.13
C GLY A 135 -1.51 0.99 -22.58
N VAL A 136 -0.34 0.37 -22.71
CA VAL A 136 -0.08 -0.95 -22.08
C VAL A 136 -0.21 -0.83 -20.56
N ARG A 137 -0.88 -1.80 -19.94
CA ARG A 137 -1.15 -1.80 -18.49
C ARG A 137 0.11 -2.00 -17.65
N PRO A 138 0.30 -1.25 -16.55
CA PRO A 138 1.40 -1.48 -15.62
C PRO A 138 1.13 -2.72 -14.76
N ARG A 139 2.18 -3.40 -14.30
CA ARG A 139 2.05 -4.54 -13.39
C ARG A 139 1.62 -4.14 -11.98
N VAL A 140 1.93 -2.91 -11.56
CA VAL A 140 1.43 -2.30 -10.31
C VAL A 140 0.29 -1.38 -10.65
N TRP A 141 -0.92 -1.72 -10.27
CA TRP A 141 -2.05 -0.90 -10.62
C TRP A 141 -3.27 -1.08 -9.70
N PHE A 142 -4.20 -0.16 -9.81
CA PHE A 142 -5.41 -0.16 -9.00
C PHE A 142 -6.49 -1.11 -9.57
N GLY A 143 -6.54 -1.28 -10.88
CA GLY A 143 -7.57 -2.00 -11.63
C GLY A 143 -8.27 -1.08 -12.63
N GLU A 144 -9.24 -1.61 -13.38
CA GLU A 144 -10.01 -0.85 -14.38
C GLU A 144 -11.47 -0.67 -14.05
N SER A 145 -12.08 -1.64 -13.39
CA SER A 145 -13.52 -1.64 -13.15
C SER A 145 -13.89 -2.36 -11.86
N TRP A 146 -15.11 -2.15 -11.41
CA TRP A 146 -15.73 -2.99 -10.41
C TRP A 146 -15.90 -4.40 -10.96
N ILE A 147 -15.60 -5.41 -10.14
CA ILE A 147 -15.69 -6.81 -10.56
C ILE A 147 -17.02 -7.44 -10.12
N THR A 148 -17.40 -8.50 -10.82
CA THR A 148 -18.57 -9.33 -10.52
C THR A 148 -18.17 -10.70 -9.97
N SER A 149 -16.95 -11.12 -10.24
CA SER A 149 -16.37 -12.40 -9.83
C SER A 149 -14.85 -12.25 -9.60
N VAL A 150 -14.26 -13.12 -8.78
CA VAL A 150 -12.80 -13.25 -8.70
C VAL A 150 -12.19 -13.65 -10.05
N PHE A 151 -12.94 -14.33 -10.88
CA PHE A 151 -12.53 -14.77 -12.21
C PHE A 151 -12.13 -13.57 -13.10
N ASP A 152 -12.85 -12.45 -12.99
CA ASP A 152 -12.57 -11.22 -13.76
C ASP A 152 -11.10 -10.78 -13.58
N LEU A 153 -10.54 -10.88 -12.36
CA LEU A 153 -9.15 -10.50 -12.07
C LEU A 153 -8.12 -11.48 -12.63
N PHE A 154 -8.42 -12.77 -12.60
CA PHE A 154 -7.53 -13.80 -13.18
C PHE A 154 -7.59 -13.81 -14.71
N GLU A 155 -8.75 -13.56 -15.29
CA GLU A 155 -8.92 -13.38 -16.74
C GLU A 155 -8.14 -12.18 -17.24
N GLU A 156 -8.19 -11.04 -16.52
CA GLU A 156 -7.34 -9.87 -16.81
C GLU A 156 -5.86 -10.22 -16.75
N ASN A 157 -5.42 -11.01 -15.76
CA ASN A 157 -4.03 -11.42 -15.65
C ASN A 157 -3.57 -12.18 -16.90
N VAL A 158 -4.36 -13.14 -17.35
CA VAL A 158 -4.03 -13.96 -18.52
C VAL A 158 -4.10 -13.15 -19.82
N SER A 159 -5.09 -12.24 -19.93
CA SER A 159 -5.34 -11.48 -21.16
C SER A 159 -4.33 -10.35 -21.39
N TYR A 160 -3.80 -9.74 -20.34
CA TYR A 160 -3.03 -8.49 -20.47
C TYR A 160 -1.59 -8.54 -19.99
N PHE A 161 -1.20 -9.59 -19.26
CA PHE A 161 0.15 -9.68 -18.71
C PHE A 161 0.87 -10.94 -19.21
N SER A 162 1.93 -10.77 -19.95
CA SER A 162 2.82 -11.88 -20.29
C SER A 162 3.46 -12.48 -19.02
N PRO A 163 3.76 -13.79 -18.98
CA PRO A 163 4.58 -14.35 -17.91
C PRO A 163 5.91 -13.59 -17.77
N LEU A 164 6.27 -13.22 -16.54
CA LEU A 164 7.51 -12.50 -16.25
C LEU A 164 8.64 -13.45 -15.83
N LEU A 165 8.30 -14.45 -15.01
CA LEU A 165 9.28 -15.41 -14.53
C LEU A 165 9.25 -16.66 -15.41
N PRO A 166 10.40 -17.11 -15.94
CA PRO A 166 10.49 -18.37 -16.65
C PRO A 166 10.30 -19.52 -15.66
N GLU A 167 9.55 -20.53 -16.06
CA GLU A 167 9.41 -21.75 -15.29
C GLU A 167 10.10 -22.91 -15.98
N GLY A 168 10.95 -23.64 -15.23
CA GLY A 168 11.65 -24.83 -15.71
C GLY A 168 10.89 -26.15 -15.54
N ARG A 169 9.66 -26.13 -15.02
CA ARG A 169 8.86 -27.35 -14.82
C ARG A 169 7.78 -27.45 -15.90
N ALA A 170 8.15 -28.01 -17.03
CA ALA A 170 7.19 -28.39 -18.05
C ALA A 170 6.69 -29.81 -17.77
N GLU A 171 5.64 -29.96 -16.97
CA GLU A 171 4.69 -31.06 -17.15
C GLU A 171 3.40 -30.46 -17.73
N ALA A 172 3.39 -30.34 -19.04
CA ALA A 172 2.23 -29.97 -19.77
C ALA A 172 1.16 -31.07 -19.64
N GLY A 173 -0.01 -30.76 -19.11
CA GLY A 173 -1.22 -31.49 -19.39
C GLY A 173 -2.07 -32.00 -18.24
N LYS A 174 -1.62 -31.99 -17.00
CA LYS A 174 -2.52 -32.30 -15.87
C LYS A 174 -2.33 -31.29 -14.75
N PRO A 175 -3.40 -30.66 -14.23
CA PRO A 175 -3.27 -29.82 -13.06
C PRO A 175 -2.75 -30.68 -11.91
N GLU A 176 -1.66 -30.24 -11.27
CA GLU A 176 -1.18 -30.83 -10.03
C GLU A 176 -2.31 -30.71 -9.00
N MET A 177 -2.77 -31.84 -8.47
CA MET A 177 -3.81 -31.86 -7.45
C MET A 177 -3.14 -31.85 -6.07
N LEU A 178 -3.48 -30.86 -5.26
CA LEU A 178 -3.12 -30.77 -3.84
C LEU A 178 -4.34 -31.17 -3.01
N GLY A 179 -4.44 -32.45 -2.68
CA GLY A 179 -5.65 -33.06 -2.16
C GLY A 179 -6.77 -33.03 -3.20
N ASP A 180 -7.94 -32.47 -2.85
CA ASP A 180 -9.08 -32.35 -3.76
C ASP A 180 -9.09 -31.08 -4.62
N SER A 181 -8.04 -30.25 -4.51
CA SER A 181 -7.97 -28.94 -5.16
C SER A 181 -6.84 -28.85 -6.19
N PRO A 182 -7.06 -28.19 -7.35
CA PRO A 182 -5.99 -27.96 -8.32
C PRO A 182 -4.96 -26.98 -7.76
N GLY A 183 -3.67 -27.27 -7.93
CA GLY A 183 -2.56 -26.42 -7.47
C GLY A 183 -2.48 -25.10 -8.22
N LEU A 184 -2.86 -25.07 -9.49
CA LEU A 184 -2.84 -23.89 -10.36
C LEU A 184 -1.51 -23.11 -10.29
N HIS A 185 -0.41 -23.86 -10.34
CA HIS A 185 0.93 -23.33 -10.15
C HIS A 185 1.25 -22.15 -11.08
N TYR A 186 0.98 -22.27 -12.37
CA TYR A 186 1.24 -21.19 -13.35
C TYR A 186 0.40 -19.94 -13.09
N LEU A 187 -0.88 -20.12 -12.71
CA LEU A 187 -1.74 -18.99 -12.32
C LEU A 187 -1.16 -18.24 -11.13
N ASN A 188 -0.71 -18.98 -10.12
CA ASN A 188 -0.13 -18.40 -8.90
C ASN A 188 1.21 -17.72 -9.19
N LEU A 189 2.07 -18.32 -10.04
CA LEU A 189 3.33 -17.72 -10.47
C LEU A 189 3.11 -16.41 -11.21
N GLN A 190 2.22 -16.38 -12.18
CA GLN A 190 1.86 -15.17 -12.93
C GLN A 190 1.26 -14.10 -12.01
N ASN A 191 0.27 -14.48 -11.19
CA ASN A 191 -0.35 -13.57 -10.22
C ASN A 191 0.65 -12.99 -9.22
N GLY A 192 1.71 -13.74 -8.89
CA GLY A 192 2.81 -13.31 -8.03
C GLY A 192 3.62 -12.14 -8.59
N THR A 193 3.60 -11.93 -9.91
CA THR A 193 4.31 -10.86 -10.63
C THR A 193 3.40 -9.73 -11.10
N ILE A 194 2.14 -9.71 -10.65
CA ILE A 194 1.16 -8.65 -10.92
C ILE A 194 0.76 -8.05 -9.57
N TRP A 195 1.22 -6.84 -9.31
CA TRP A 195 1.11 -6.22 -7.99
C TRP A 195 -0.08 -5.28 -7.90
N ARG A 196 -1.30 -5.86 -7.89
CA ARG A 196 -2.51 -5.08 -7.58
C ARG A 196 -2.49 -4.62 -6.12
N TRP A 197 -3.01 -3.43 -5.84
CA TRP A 197 -3.10 -2.91 -4.46
C TRP A 197 -4.05 -3.75 -3.58
N ASN A 198 -5.09 -4.35 -4.17
CA ASN A 198 -5.87 -5.43 -3.59
C ASN A 198 -5.75 -6.65 -4.50
N ARG A 199 -4.86 -7.57 -4.16
CA ARG A 199 -4.50 -8.72 -4.99
C ARG A 199 -5.36 -9.94 -4.63
N PRO A 200 -5.97 -10.65 -5.62
CA PRO A 200 -6.61 -11.92 -5.37
C PRO A 200 -5.54 -12.98 -5.11
N ILE A 201 -5.73 -13.80 -4.09
CA ILE A 201 -4.85 -14.94 -3.81
C ILE A 201 -5.71 -16.19 -3.79
N TYR A 202 -5.35 -17.18 -4.62
CA TYR A 202 -5.81 -18.55 -4.50
C TYR A 202 -4.74 -19.37 -3.77
N ASP A 203 -5.13 -20.00 -2.68
CA ASP A 203 -4.26 -20.86 -1.89
C ASP A 203 -4.81 -22.29 -1.89
N PRO A 204 -4.17 -23.22 -2.62
CA PRO A 204 -4.57 -24.62 -2.67
C PRO A 204 -4.06 -25.43 -1.48
N ASN A 205 -3.14 -24.85 -0.67
CA ASN A 205 -2.48 -25.56 0.42
C ASN A 205 -3.31 -25.47 1.71
N GLY A 206 -3.36 -26.58 2.43
CA GLY A 206 -4.07 -26.66 3.70
C GLY A 206 -5.26 -27.62 3.66
N PRO A 207 -5.98 -27.75 4.77
CA PRO A 207 -7.11 -28.69 4.86
C PRO A 207 -8.30 -28.29 3.96
N LEU A 208 -8.37 -27.02 3.56
CA LEU A 208 -9.36 -26.48 2.63
C LEU A 208 -8.70 -25.43 1.74
N SER A 209 -8.74 -25.60 0.43
CA SER A 209 -8.37 -24.54 -0.50
C SER A 209 -9.25 -23.30 -0.29
N HIS A 210 -8.68 -22.11 -0.44
CA HIS A 210 -9.42 -20.89 -0.22
C HIS A 210 -8.95 -19.75 -1.12
N ILE A 211 -9.79 -18.73 -1.21
CA ILE A 211 -9.45 -17.45 -1.81
C ILE A 211 -9.42 -16.36 -0.74
N ARG A 212 -8.52 -15.40 -0.91
CA ARG A 212 -8.41 -14.23 -0.04
C ARG A 212 -8.01 -12.99 -0.82
N ILE A 213 -8.34 -11.84 -0.26
CA ILE A 213 -7.86 -10.54 -0.72
C ILE A 213 -6.61 -10.23 0.07
N GLU A 214 -5.50 -9.94 -0.62
CA GLU A 214 -4.30 -9.39 -0.04
C GLU A 214 -4.32 -7.87 -0.24
N ASN A 215 -4.64 -7.13 0.82
CA ASN A 215 -4.60 -5.68 0.83
C ASN A 215 -3.16 -5.21 1.08
N ARG A 216 -2.58 -4.52 0.09
CA ARG A 216 -1.17 -4.08 0.03
C ARG A 216 -1.01 -2.57 0.17
N ILE A 217 -2.10 -1.87 0.44
CA ILE A 217 -2.18 -0.40 0.45
C ILE A 217 -1.36 0.20 1.59
N LEU A 218 -1.36 -0.45 2.76
CA LEU A 218 -0.81 0.07 4.00
C LEU A 218 0.73 0.14 3.99
N PRO A 219 1.33 1.26 4.40
CA PRO A 219 2.75 1.29 4.78
C PRO A 219 2.99 0.52 6.08
N ALA A 220 4.24 0.25 6.39
CA ALA A 220 4.60 -0.11 7.76
C ALA A 220 4.20 1.02 8.71
N GLY A 221 3.33 0.73 9.66
CA GLY A 221 2.79 1.71 10.61
C GLY A 221 3.82 2.18 11.63
N PRO A 222 3.65 3.38 12.21
CA PRO A 222 4.59 3.93 13.20
C PRO A 222 4.74 3.03 14.43
N THR A 223 3.64 2.47 14.94
CA THR A 223 3.64 1.51 16.06
C THR A 223 2.80 0.27 15.72
N ILE A 224 2.89 -0.75 16.57
CA ILE A 224 2.01 -1.92 16.45
C ILE A 224 0.55 -1.52 16.62
N LYS A 225 0.26 -0.61 17.58
CA LYS A 225 -1.11 -0.11 17.80
C LYS A 225 -1.66 0.61 16.58
N ASP A 226 -0.84 1.43 15.92
CA ASP A 226 -1.20 2.09 14.68
C ASP A 226 -1.52 1.10 13.57
N THR A 227 -0.69 0.07 13.40
CA THR A 227 -0.92 -1.00 12.40
C THR A 227 -2.20 -1.80 12.67
N VAL A 228 -2.48 -2.14 13.94
CA VAL A 228 -3.70 -2.86 14.30
C VAL A 228 -4.93 -1.97 14.15
N ALA A 229 -4.82 -0.67 14.40
CA ALA A 229 -5.90 0.30 14.16
C ALA A 229 -6.25 0.38 12.67
N ASP A 230 -5.24 0.42 11.78
CA ASP A 230 -5.46 0.37 10.34
C ASP A 230 -6.15 -0.93 9.90
N ALA A 231 -5.77 -2.07 10.48
CA ALA A 231 -6.41 -3.34 10.24
C ALA A 231 -7.87 -3.36 10.73
N ALA A 232 -8.15 -2.85 11.92
CA ALA A 232 -9.50 -2.76 12.47
C ALA A 232 -10.40 -1.90 11.56
N PHE A 233 -9.92 -0.74 11.13
CA PHE A 233 -10.62 0.12 10.18
C PHE A 233 -10.93 -0.61 8.86
N TYR A 234 -9.92 -1.25 8.27
CA TYR A 234 -10.07 -1.99 7.01
C TYR A 234 -11.10 -3.11 7.13
N TYR A 235 -10.94 -4.03 8.08
CA TYR A 235 -11.83 -5.18 8.23
C TYR A 235 -13.25 -4.76 8.58
N GLY A 236 -13.41 -3.76 9.44
CA GLY A 236 -14.72 -3.23 9.81
C GLY A 236 -15.43 -2.60 8.61
N CYS A 237 -14.78 -1.69 7.89
CA CYS A 237 -15.35 -1.07 6.70
C CYS A 237 -15.72 -2.08 5.62
N VAL A 238 -14.81 -3.00 5.28
CA VAL A 238 -15.05 -3.99 4.23
C VAL A 238 -16.21 -4.91 4.61
N LYS A 239 -16.30 -5.36 5.86
CA LYS A 239 -17.41 -6.20 6.34
C LYS A 239 -18.76 -5.55 6.12
N THR A 240 -18.94 -4.32 6.56
CA THR A 240 -20.23 -3.61 6.42
C THR A 240 -20.53 -3.29 4.96
N LEU A 241 -19.56 -2.71 4.23
CA LEU A 241 -19.79 -2.27 2.85
C LEU A 241 -20.07 -3.44 1.90
N ALA A 242 -19.39 -4.57 2.07
CA ALA A 242 -19.59 -5.75 1.22
C ALA A 242 -20.98 -6.39 1.36
N GLU A 243 -21.65 -6.19 2.50
CA GLU A 243 -22.97 -6.76 2.81
C GLU A 243 -24.13 -5.78 2.62
N GLN A 244 -23.86 -4.55 2.18
CA GLN A 244 -24.91 -3.56 1.91
C GLN A 244 -25.81 -3.99 0.74
N THR A 245 -27.13 -3.89 0.91
CA THR A 245 -28.11 -4.14 -0.14
C THR A 245 -27.94 -3.18 -1.34
N ARG A 246 -27.50 -1.94 -1.07
CA ARG A 246 -27.15 -0.95 -2.09
C ARG A 246 -25.66 -0.61 -1.94
N PRO A 247 -24.81 -1.38 -2.60
CA PRO A 247 -23.37 -1.24 -2.41
C PRO A 247 -22.86 0.14 -2.87
N VAL A 248 -21.83 0.64 -2.20
CA VAL A 248 -21.25 1.96 -2.49
C VAL A 248 -20.76 2.07 -3.94
N TRP A 249 -20.23 1.01 -4.51
CA TRP A 249 -19.73 0.97 -5.90
C TRP A 249 -20.84 1.02 -6.96
N SER A 250 -22.10 0.88 -6.62
CA SER A 250 -23.20 1.16 -7.55
C SER A 250 -23.40 2.65 -7.79
N ARG A 251 -22.80 3.52 -6.98
CA ARG A 251 -22.93 4.98 -7.00
C ARG A 251 -21.59 5.72 -7.01
N LEU A 252 -20.49 5.03 -6.82
CA LEU A 252 -19.13 5.52 -6.94
C LEU A 252 -18.53 4.97 -8.24
N SER A 253 -18.13 5.84 -9.15
CA SER A 253 -17.40 5.36 -10.34
C SER A 253 -16.05 4.77 -9.94
N PHE A 254 -15.58 3.78 -10.69
CA PHE A 254 -14.27 3.19 -10.43
C PHE A 254 -13.14 4.21 -10.59
N GLU A 255 -13.30 5.14 -11.55
CA GLU A 255 -12.39 6.25 -11.77
C GLU A 255 -12.28 7.15 -10.53
N ASN A 256 -13.41 7.50 -9.90
CA ASN A 256 -13.39 8.27 -8.65
C ASN A 256 -12.72 7.49 -7.51
N ALA A 257 -12.89 6.17 -7.42
CA ALA A 257 -12.20 5.36 -6.42
C ALA A 257 -10.69 5.34 -6.66
N ARG A 258 -10.25 5.25 -7.91
CA ARG A 258 -8.85 5.33 -8.31
C ARG A 258 -8.26 6.71 -8.01
N GLU A 259 -8.97 7.77 -8.37
CA GLU A 259 -8.54 9.14 -8.07
C GLU A 259 -8.45 9.37 -6.56
N ASN A 260 -9.43 8.92 -5.78
CA ASN A 260 -9.38 8.97 -4.31
C ASN A 260 -8.11 8.29 -3.76
N PHE A 261 -7.72 7.14 -4.32
CA PHE A 261 -6.50 6.46 -3.91
C PHE A 261 -5.25 7.30 -4.17
N ILE A 262 -5.15 7.92 -5.34
CA ILE A 262 -4.03 8.79 -5.71
C ILE A 262 -4.02 10.06 -4.83
N GLN A 263 -5.17 10.71 -4.63
CA GLN A 263 -5.28 11.89 -3.77
C GLN A 263 -4.94 11.56 -2.32
N GLY A 264 -5.43 10.43 -1.81
CA GLY A 264 -5.08 9.94 -0.48
C GLY A 264 -3.58 9.70 -0.31
N ALA A 265 -2.93 9.06 -1.27
CA ALA A 265 -1.48 8.83 -1.24
C ALA A 265 -0.68 10.15 -1.33
N ARG A 266 -1.11 11.07 -2.20
CA ARG A 266 -0.41 12.34 -2.44
C ARG A 266 -0.53 13.30 -1.27
N HIS A 267 -1.71 13.40 -0.66
CA HIS A 267 -2.06 14.46 0.28
C HIS A 267 -2.30 13.95 1.72
N GLY A 268 -2.41 12.65 1.96
CA GLY A 268 -2.66 12.08 3.28
C GLY A 268 -3.91 12.67 3.93
N LEU A 269 -3.82 13.07 5.19
CA LEU A 269 -4.95 13.65 5.95
C LEU A 269 -5.45 15.01 5.43
N THR A 270 -4.76 15.63 4.47
CA THR A 270 -5.23 16.87 3.80
C THR A 270 -5.93 16.61 2.47
N ALA A 271 -6.11 15.35 2.09
CA ALA A 271 -6.78 14.96 0.86
C ALA A 271 -8.28 15.30 0.89
N ASN A 272 -8.83 15.64 -0.29
CA ASN A 272 -10.25 15.65 -0.54
C ASN A 272 -10.60 14.42 -1.39
N LEU A 273 -11.62 13.69 -0.97
CA LEU A 273 -12.07 12.45 -1.61
C LEU A 273 -13.51 12.57 -2.09
N HIS A 274 -13.80 11.98 -3.22
CA HIS A 274 -15.16 11.90 -3.73
C HIS A 274 -15.91 10.73 -3.07
N TRP A 275 -17.08 11.02 -2.48
CA TRP A 275 -17.94 9.99 -1.90
C TRP A 275 -19.38 10.14 -2.38
N PRO A 276 -20.09 9.01 -2.67
CA PRO A 276 -21.47 9.07 -3.14
C PRO A 276 -22.37 9.91 -2.23
N THR A 277 -23.21 10.73 -2.81
CA THR A 277 -24.15 11.65 -2.13
C THR A 277 -23.53 12.84 -1.39
N LEU A 278 -22.23 12.80 -1.09
CA LEU A 278 -21.52 13.87 -0.39
C LEU A 278 -20.70 14.75 -1.34
N GLY A 279 -20.44 14.27 -2.57
CA GLY A 279 -19.51 14.94 -3.47
C GLY A 279 -18.05 14.81 -3.00
N THR A 280 -17.24 15.83 -3.25
CA THR A 280 -15.83 15.87 -2.84
C THR A 280 -15.72 16.59 -1.50
N ILE A 281 -15.28 15.86 -0.47
CA ILE A 281 -15.17 16.35 0.91
C ILE A 281 -13.79 16.01 1.50
N PRO A 282 -13.34 16.70 2.57
CA PRO A 282 -12.11 16.35 3.28
C PRO A 282 -12.15 14.91 3.79
N VAL A 283 -11.05 14.18 3.62
CA VAL A 283 -10.96 12.79 4.10
C VAL A 283 -11.20 12.68 5.61
N THR A 284 -10.82 13.69 6.37
CA THR A 284 -11.05 13.73 7.82
C THR A 284 -12.54 13.75 8.14
N GLU A 285 -13.33 14.54 7.42
CA GLU A 285 -14.79 14.58 7.55
C GLU A 285 -15.44 13.27 7.11
N LEU A 286 -15.02 12.72 5.95
CA LEU A 286 -15.49 11.44 5.46
C LEU A 286 -15.25 10.32 6.49
N VAL A 287 -14.07 10.27 7.08
CA VAL A 287 -13.72 9.22 8.03
C VAL A 287 -14.48 9.40 9.34
N GLU A 288 -14.45 10.59 9.93
CA GLU A 288 -15.06 10.84 11.25
C GLU A 288 -16.57 10.60 11.23
N ASN A 289 -17.26 11.14 10.22
CA ASN A 289 -18.73 11.16 10.20
C ASN A 289 -19.37 9.94 9.50
N HIS A 290 -18.60 9.24 8.63
CA HIS A 290 -19.19 8.17 7.80
C HIS A 290 -18.47 6.85 7.92
N LEU A 291 -17.12 6.79 7.78
CA LEU A 291 -16.43 5.52 7.72
C LEU A 291 -16.15 4.89 9.09
N LEU A 292 -15.92 5.67 10.15
CA LEU A 292 -15.75 5.14 11.51
C LEU A 292 -17.02 4.45 12.02
N PRO A 293 -18.24 5.03 11.87
CA PRO A 293 -19.48 4.31 12.19
C PRO A 293 -19.64 2.99 11.42
N ILE A 294 -19.34 3.00 10.12
CA ILE A 294 -19.35 1.81 9.26
C ILE A 294 -18.35 0.76 9.77
N ALA A 295 -17.14 1.19 10.15
CA ALA A 295 -16.13 0.29 10.67
C ALA A 295 -16.54 -0.34 12.01
N ASP A 296 -17.12 0.44 12.94
CA ASP A 296 -17.62 -0.09 14.21
C ASP A 296 -18.75 -1.13 14.02
N GLU A 297 -19.68 -0.85 13.11
CA GLU A 297 -20.76 -1.77 12.75
C GLU A 297 -20.18 -3.10 12.23
N GLY A 298 -19.23 -3.05 11.31
CA GLY A 298 -18.62 -4.26 10.75
C GLY A 298 -17.81 -5.06 11.77
N LEU A 299 -17.04 -4.40 12.62
CA LEU A 299 -16.31 -5.07 13.71
C LEU A 299 -17.28 -5.70 14.72
N ARG A 300 -18.41 -5.07 14.97
CA ARG A 300 -19.48 -5.65 15.82
C ARG A 300 -20.07 -6.90 15.19
N ALA A 301 -20.33 -6.87 13.89
CA ALA A 301 -20.81 -8.03 13.13
C ALA A 301 -19.78 -9.17 13.09
N LEU A 302 -18.50 -8.85 13.20
CA LEU A 302 -17.39 -9.80 13.35
C LEU A 302 -17.16 -10.24 14.82
N HIS A 303 -18.06 -9.86 15.72
CA HIS A 303 -17.99 -10.20 17.16
C HIS A 303 -16.73 -9.67 17.88
N VAL A 304 -16.12 -8.60 17.41
CA VAL A 304 -15.01 -7.93 18.09
C VAL A 304 -15.56 -7.22 19.34
N GLY A 305 -14.93 -7.47 20.49
CA GLY A 305 -15.35 -6.91 21.79
C GLY A 305 -15.32 -5.37 21.81
N LYS A 306 -16.23 -4.75 22.56
CA LYS A 306 -16.43 -3.31 22.61
C LYS A 306 -15.11 -2.56 22.95
N ALA A 307 -14.41 -2.97 24.00
CA ALA A 307 -13.16 -2.32 24.42
C ALA A 307 -12.09 -2.31 23.30
N CYS A 308 -11.96 -3.42 22.56
CA CYS A 308 -11.03 -3.53 21.43
C CYS A 308 -11.43 -2.59 20.29
N ARG A 309 -12.73 -2.51 19.96
CA ARG A 309 -13.22 -1.59 18.93
C ARG A 309 -12.96 -0.13 19.31
N GLU A 310 -13.30 0.25 20.54
CA GLU A 310 -13.09 1.61 21.06
C GLU A 310 -11.60 1.99 21.09
N GLU A 311 -10.71 1.05 21.50
CA GLU A 311 -9.27 1.30 21.49
C GLU A 311 -8.75 1.59 20.07
N TYR A 312 -8.99 0.68 19.12
CA TYR A 312 -8.36 0.78 17.81
C TYR A 312 -9.04 1.77 16.87
N LEU A 313 -10.37 1.87 16.87
CA LEU A 313 -11.05 2.92 16.11
C LEU A 313 -10.83 4.30 16.72
N GLY A 314 -10.64 4.39 18.05
CA GLY A 314 -10.24 5.62 18.73
C GLY A 314 -8.86 6.13 18.30
N ILE A 315 -7.93 5.25 17.88
CA ILE A 315 -6.66 5.66 17.30
C ILE A 315 -6.87 6.33 15.94
N ILE A 316 -7.73 5.77 15.09
CA ILE A 316 -8.08 6.37 13.79
C ILE A 316 -8.76 7.74 14.00
N GLU A 317 -9.72 7.82 14.92
CA GLU A 317 -10.38 9.07 15.30
C GLU A 317 -9.36 10.10 15.82
N GLY A 318 -8.40 9.67 16.64
CA GLY A 318 -7.32 10.51 17.14
C GLY A 318 -6.49 11.12 16.02
N ARG A 319 -6.10 10.32 15.00
CA ARG A 319 -5.36 10.82 13.83
C ARG A 319 -6.15 11.87 13.06
N VAL A 320 -7.44 11.64 12.88
CA VAL A 320 -8.36 12.57 12.17
C VAL A 320 -8.47 13.89 12.92
N ARG A 321 -8.74 13.85 14.23
CA ARG A 321 -8.94 15.05 15.08
C ARG A 321 -7.67 15.86 15.26
N THR A 322 -6.53 15.21 15.47
CA THR A 322 -5.23 15.89 15.60
C THR A 322 -4.60 16.23 14.26
N ARG A 323 -5.15 15.71 13.16
CA ARG A 323 -4.56 15.78 11.81
C ARG A 323 -3.12 15.27 11.77
N GLN A 324 -2.82 14.23 12.57
CA GLN A 324 -1.49 13.68 12.70
C GLN A 324 -1.48 12.16 12.47
N ASN A 325 -0.84 11.74 11.39
CA ASN A 325 -0.39 10.38 11.10
C ASN A 325 1.14 10.37 11.00
N GLY A 326 1.73 9.25 10.61
CA GLY A 326 3.18 9.12 10.49
C GLY A 326 3.80 10.13 9.52
N ALA A 327 3.16 10.39 8.38
CA ALA A 327 3.64 11.34 7.39
C ALA A 327 3.61 12.77 7.91
N MET A 328 2.50 13.20 8.50
CA MET A 328 2.37 14.55 9.06
C MET A 328 3.36 14.79 10.18
N TRP A 329 3.55 13.82 11.09
CA TRP A 329 4.54 13.96 12.15
C TRP A 329 5.95 14.12 11.58
N GLN A 330 6.35 13.30 10.59
CA GLN A 330 7.68 13.40 9.97
C GLN A 330 7.89 14.74 9.26
N LEU A 331 6.90 15.23 8.51
CA LEU A 331 6.99 16.52 7.81
C LEU A 331 7.10 17.68 8.81
N ASN A 332 6.28 17.67 9.85
CA ASN A 332 6.29 18.70 10.89
C ASN A 332 7.61 18.68 11.67
N ALA A 333 8.13 17.49 12.01
CA ALA A 333 9.43 17.32 12.66
C ALA A 333 10.57 17.88 11.80
N LEU A 334 10.58 17.54 10.50
CA LEU A 334 11.59 18.06 9.58
C LEU A 334 11.50 19.58 9.41
N ASN A 335 10.28 20.14 9.34
CA ASN A 335 10.07 21.58 9.25
C ASN A 335 10.57 22.31 10.51
N LYS A 336 10.44 21.70 11.69
CA LYS A 336 10.96 22.26 12.93
C LYS A 336 12.50 22.21 13.00
N LEU A 337 13.10 21.08 12.58
CA LEU A 337 14.55 20.84 12.67
C LEU A 337 15.34 21.54 11.56
N ALA A 338 14.80 21.66 10.36
CA ALA A 338 15.50 22.18 9.18
C ALA A 338 14.52 22.88 8.23
N PRO A 339 13.94 24.04 8.62
CA PRO A 339 13.07 24.81 7.74
C PRO A 339 13.84 25.28 6.49
N ALA A 340 13.16 25.29 5.35
CA ALA A 340 13.67 25.85 4.09
C ALA A 340 15.07 25.36 3.64
N THR A 341 15.41 24.11 3.93
CA THR A 341 16.67 23.48 3.48
C THR A 341 16.46 22.62 2.22
N THR A 342 17.49 22.52 1.38
CA THR A 342 17.47 21.60 0.24
C THR A 342 17.80 20.16 0.66
N PRO A 343 17.40 19.14 -0.12
CA PRO A 343 17.63 17.72 0.19
C PRO A 343 19.11 17.37 0.39
N GLU A 344 20.01 17.97 -0.40
CA GLU A 344 21.46 17.72 -0.37
C GLU A 344 22.18 18.43 0.79
N SER A 345 21.51 19.40 1.44
CA SER A 345 22.09 20.22 2.50
C SER A 345 22.58 19.36 3.67
N PRO A 346 23.81 19.60 4.17
CA PRO A 346 24.29 18.96 5.38
C PRO A 346 23.38 19.20 6.60
N VAL A 347 22.69 20.34 6.65
CA VAL A 347 21.69 20.66 7.70
C VAL A 347 20.50 19.70 7.60
N ARG A 348 19.96 19.47 6.39
CA ARG A 348 18.87 18.51 6.15
C ARG A 348 19.30 17.10 6.56
N LYS A 349 20.48 16.65 6.15
CA LYS A 349 20.99 15.32 6.48
C LYS A 349 21.13 15.12 8.00
N LYS A 350 21.58 16.14 8.73
CA LYS A 350 21.64 16.12 10.21
C LYS A 350 20.24 16.05 10.81
N ALA A 351 19.32 16.88 10.30
CA ALA A 351 17.94 16.93 10.77
C ALA A 351 17.21 15.60 10.55
N LEU A 352 17.41 14.92 9.42
CA LEU A 352 16.83 13.61 9.16
C LEU A 352 17.32 12.54 10.15
N LYS A 353 18.60 12.56 10.53
CA LYS A 353 19.14 11.66 11.56
C LYS A 353 18.50 11.93 12.93
N GLU A 354 18.32 13.21 13.28
CA GLU A 354 17.68 13.60 14.54
C GLU A 354 16.19 13.22 14.55
N LEU A 355 15.47 13.51 13.45
CA LEU A 355 14.09 13.07 13.26
C LEU A 355 13.96 11.57 13.51
N MET A 356 14.84 10.73 12.90
CA MET A 356 14.78 9.29 13.09
C MET A 356 15.05 8.84 14.51
N ARG A 357 15.95 9.50 15.27
CA ARG A 357 16.15 9.19 16.69
C ARG A 357 14.88 9.40 17.50
N HIS A 358 14.19 10.51 17.25
CA HIS A 358 12.93 10.80 17.94
C HIS A 358 11.80 9.89 17.48
N TYR A 359 11.75 9.57 16.19
CA TYR A 359 10.80 8.60 15.65
C TYR A 359 10.95 7.23 16.34
N LEU A 360 12.18 6.70 16.43
CA LEU A 360 12.48 5.43 17.09
C LEU A 360 12.11 5.45 18.58
N LYS A 361 12.46 6.52 19.30
CA LYS A 361 12.08 6.68 20.71
C LYS A 361 10.56 6.65 20.91
N ASN A 362 9.83 7.36 20.06
CA ASN A 362 8.37 7.37 20.10
C ASN A 362 7.79 5.99 19.72
N GLN A 363 8.36 5.33 18.71
CA GLN A 363 7.97 3.97 18.31
C GLN A 363 8.16 2.96 19.44
N GLU A 364 9.28 3.02 20.15
CA GLU A 364 9.59 2.15 21.30
C GLU A 364 8.60 2.33 22.45
N SER A 365 8.04 3.54 22.63
CA SER A 365 7.01 3.79 23.63
C SER A 365 5.72 3.03 23.40
N GLY A 366 5.46 2.62 22.13
CA GLY A 366 4.20 1.98 21.71
C GLY A 366 2.99 2.91 21.73
N ALA A 367 3.16 4.20 22.02
CA ALA A 367 2.07 5.18 22.01
C ALA A 367 1.64 5.47 20.56
N PRO A 368 0.33 5.55 20.26
CA PRO A 368 -0.15 5.84 18.92
C PRO A 368 0.38 7.18 18.38
N VAL A 369 0.66 7.23 17.09
CA VAL A 369 1.35 8.37 16.43
C VAL A 369 0.63 9.72 16.62
N TYR A 370 -0.69 9.72 16.73
CA TYR A 370 -1.45 10.94 16.92
C TYR A 370 -1.15 11.64 18.26
N THR A 371 -0.54 10.93 19.24
CA THR A 371 -0.14 11.46 20.54
C THR A 371 1.32 11.94 20.59
N TRP A 372 2.08 11.73 19.50
CA TRP A 372 3.50 12.06 19.49
C TRP A 372 3.73 13.58 19.48
N SER A 373 4.42 14.10 20.51
CA SER A 373 4.77 15.52 20.59
C SER A 373 5.97 15.87 19.69
N LEU A 374 6.00 17.14 19.28
CA LEU A 374 7.16 17.77 18.63
C LEU A 374 8.00 18.59 19.62
N ASP A 375 7.63 18.67 20.90
CA ASP A 375 8.29 19.56 21.89
C ASP A 375 9.68 19.09 22.28
N ILE A 376 10.01 17.86 21.97
CA ILE A 376 11.31 17.24 22.25
C ILE A 376 12.34 17.44 21.12
N LEU A 377 11.96 18.10 20.04
CA LEU A 377 12.81 18.35 18.86
C LEU A 377 13.57 19.69 18.95
#